data_c7c8d049bb60bdf92a08663846d538bc
#
_entry.id   c7c8d049bb60bdf92a08663846d538bc
#
_cell.length_a   1.000
_cell.length_b   1.000
_cell.length_c   1.000
_cell.angle_alpha   90.00
_cell.angle_beta   90.00
_cell.angle_gamma   90.00
#
_symmetry.space_group_name_H-M   'P 1'
#
loop_
_entity.id
_entity.type
_entity.pdbx_description
1 polymer ?
#
loop_
_entity_poly.entity_id
_entity_poly.type
_entity_poly.pdbx_seq_one_letter_code
_entity_poly.pdbx_strand_id
1 'polypeptide(L)'
;MRYVRQNKIYTIEDIRQANPNMSIPDNTDCSFLGFEFLEEVEEPKQDGFYATEVAPINNKQTWELIEIPKVVPRSITPLQSKLQLLEVGLLDDVDVMIATDRKVQLYWEYASVIERDNDVLLLMAGQLGLTEDQLDELFINASKL
;
A
#
# COMPACT_ATOMS: atom_id res chain seq x y z
N MET A 1 12.54 24.51 11.96
CA MET A 1 11.62 24.71 13.12
C MET A 1 10.26 25.17 12.58
N ARG A 2 9.20 24.53 13.01
CA ARG A 2 7.82 24.82 12.56
C ARG A 2 6.98 25.28 13.75
N TYR A 3 5.89 25.96 13.47
CA TYR A 3 5.00 26.55 14.45
C TYR A 3 3.57 26.10 14.18
N VAL A 4 2.72 26.16 15.20
CA VAL A 4 1.30 25.84 15.10
C VAL A 4 0.45 26.99 15.61
N ARG A 5 -0.67 27.24 14.91
CA ARG A 5 -1.72 28.15 15.32
C ARG A 5 -3.05 27.66 14.75
N GLN A 6 -4.07 27.52 15.60
CA GLN A 6 -5.40 27.05 15.19
C GLN A 6 -5.36 25.75 14.36
N ASN A 7 -4.57 24.75 14.79
CA ASN A 7 -4.36 23.45 14.13
C ASN A 7 -3.78 23.53 12.70
N LYS A 8 -3.08 24.62 12.36
CA LYS A 8 -2.33 24.75 11.13
C LYS A 8 -0.86 24.92 11.42
N ILE A 9 -0.04 24.35 10.54
CA ILE A 9 1.43 24.41 10.62
C ILE A 9 1.90 25.60 9.80
N TYR A 10 2.88 26.33 10.33
CA TYR A 10 3.51 27.50 9.74
C TYR A 10 5.02 27.39 9.82
N THR A 11 5.70 27.89 8.82
CA THR A 11 7.15 28.15 8.87
C THR A 11 7.40 29.55 9.41
N ILE A 12 8.66 29.85 9.76
CA ILE A 12 9.04 31.23 10.16
C ILE A 12 8.80 32.23 9.02
N GLU A 13 8.95 31.78 7.77
CA GLU A 13 8.69 32.56 6.57
C GLU A 13 7.21 32.95 6.44
N ASP A 14 6.31 32.04 6.71
CA ASP A 14 4.86 32.31 6.68
C ASP A 14 4.50 33.39 7.72
N ILE A 15 5.14 33.33 8.91
CA ILE A 15 4.91 34.28 9.99
C ILE A 15 5.48 35.66 9.60
N ARG A 16 6.65 35.72 8.97
CA ARG A 16 7.26 36.97 8.46
C ARG A 16 6.40 37.62 7.38
N GLN A 17 5.91 36.84 6.43
CA GLN A 17 5.02 37.32 5.36
C GLN A 17 3.73 37.91 5.90
N ALA A 18 3.16 37.28 6.94
CA ALA A 18 1.96 37.79 7.60
C ALA A 18 2.21 39.04 8.45
N ASN A 19 3.48 39.33 8.81
CA ASN A 19 3.87 40.45 9.66
C ASN A 19 5.02 41.26 9.03
N PRO A 20 4.86 41.88 7.86
CA PRO A 20 5.95 42.46 7.08
C PRO A 20 6.65 43.66 7.76
N ASN A 21 6.01 44.24 8.77
CA ASN A 21 6.55 45.40 9.51
C ASN A 21 7.36 44.97 10.77
N MET A 22 7.52 43.65 10.99
CA MET A 22 8.23 43.09 12.12
C MET A 22 9.50 42.38 11.67
N SER A 23 10.62 42.66 12.35
CA SER A 23 11.84 41.87 12.20
C SER A 23 11.76 40.66 13.12
N ILE A 24 11.55 39.47 12.55
CA ILE A 24 11.45 38.23 13.29
C ILE A 24 12.68 37.37 12.99
N PRO A 25 13.63 37.19 13.94
CA PRO A 25 14.80 36.31 13.74
C PRO A 25 14.39 34.85 13.57
N ASP A 26 15.33 34.02 13.07
CA ASP A 26 15.16 32.58 13.04
C ASP A 26 15.05 32.00 14.45
N ASN A 27 14.26 30.94 14.60
CA ASN A 27 14.04 30.25 15.87
C ASN A 27 13.50 31.13 17.01
N THR A 28 12.81 32.20 16.68
CA THR A 28 12.18 33.07 17.66
C THR A 28 10.93 32.44 18.25
N ASP A 29 10.73 32.60 19.55
CA ASP A 29 9.43 32.32 20.17
C ASP A 29 8.39 33.34 19.66
N CYS A 30 7.42 32.83 18.93
CA CYS A 30 6.35 33.61 18.31
C CYS A 30 5.02 33.55 19.12
N SER A 31 5.07 33.16 20.38
CA SER A 31 3.90 33.04 21.26
C SER A 31 3.14 34.35 21.41
N PHE A 32 3.85 35.50 21.37
CA PHE A 32 3.25 36.82 21.39
C PHE A 32 2.37 37.15 20.17
N LEU A 33 2.53 36.37 19.06
CA LEU A 33 1.66 36.42 17.87
C LEU A 33 0.64 35.28 17.88
N GLY A 34 0.58 34.47 18.95
CA GLY A 34 -0.32 33.33 19.08
C GLY A 34 0.14 32.08 18.33
N PHE A 35 1.43 31.97 18.00
CA PHE A 35 2.04 30.79 17.46
C PHE A 35 2.82 30.05 18.54
N GLU A 36 2.67 28.75 18.61
CA GLU A 36 3.42 27.87 19.50
C GLU A 36 4.36 26.98 18.70
N PHE A 37 5.44 26.52 19.31
CA PHE A 37 6.35 25.58 18.66
C PHE A 37 5.64 24.24 18.39
N LEU A 38 5.84 23.71 17.20
CA LEU A 38 5.38 22.37 16.85
C LEU A 38 6.39 21.34 17.41
N GLU A 39 5.91 20.42 18.22
CA GLU A 39 6.69 19.24 18.61
C GLU A 39 6.74 18.30 17.41
N GLU A 40 7.91 18.14 16.81
CA GLU A 40 8.12 17.25 15.67
C GLU A 40 8.17 15.79 16.12
N VAL A 41 7.51 14.92 15.36
CA VAL A 41 7.42 13.47 15.61
C VAL A 41 8.01 12.76 14.40
N GLU A 42 8.82 11.74 14.64
CA GLU A 42 9.37 10.93 13.57
C GLU A 42 8.25 10.33 12.71
N GLU A 43 8.45 10.36 11.39
CA GLU A 43 7.53 9.77 10.43
C GLU A 43 7.44 8.25 10.66
N PRO A 44 6.23 7.71 10.91
CA PRO A 44 6.06 6.28 11.10
C PRO A 44 6.33 5.55 9.79
N LYS A 45 7.05 4.42 9.87
CA LYS A 45 7.33 3.53 8.74
C LYS A 45 6.62 2.21 8.95
N GLN A 46 5.75 1.87 8.02
CA GLN A 46 5.01 0.61 8.02
C GLN A 46 4.95 0.07 6.59
N ASP A 47 5.31 -1.20 6.42
CA ASP A 47 5.26 -1.84 5.11
C ASP A 47 3.83 -1.87 4.56
N GLY A 48 3.68 -1.51 3.30
CA GLY A 48 2.38 -1.40 2.63
C GLY A 48 1.60 -0.10 2.92
N PHE A 49 2.19 0.84 3.67
CA PHE A 49 1.58 2.14 3.97
C PHE A 49 2.55 3.28 3.65
N TYR A 50 2.00 4.45 3.33
CA TYR A 50 2.75 5.69 3.37
C TYR A 50 2.16 6.62 4.43
N ALA A 51 3.03 7.38 5.08
CA ALA A 51 2.59 8.34 6.07
C ALA A 51 2.29 9.69 5.40
N THR A 52 1.21 10.34 5.81
CA THR A 52 0.92 11.71 5.44
C THR A 52 0.76 12.58 6.67
N GLU A 53 1.34 13.79 6.64
CA GLU A 53 1.21 14.71 7.74
C GLU A 53 -0.20 15.30 7.75
N VAL A 54 -0.87 15.20 8.88
CA VAL A 54 -2.21 15.76 9.10
C VAL A 54 -2.17 16.91 10.10
N ALA A 55 -3.33 17.52 10.39
CA ALA A 55 -3.40 18.62 11.33
C ALA A 55 -2.81 18.22 12.71
N PRO A 56 -1.98 19.07 13.30
CA PRO A 56 -1.33 18.78 14.58
C PRO A 56 -2.36 18.67 15.72
N ILE A 57 -2.09 17.78 16.66
CA ILE A 57 -2.92 17.61 17.87
C ILE A 57 -2.10 18.03 19.08
N ASN A 58 -2.62 18.95 19.90
CA ASN A 58 -1.93 19.47 21.08
C ASN A 58 -0.50 19.99 20.76
N ASN A 59 -0.36 20.73 19.66
CA ASN A 59 0.91 21.27 19.15
C ASN A 59 1.96 20.21 18.80
N LYS A 60 1.52 18.96 18.60
CA LYS A 60 2.36 17.84 18.22
C LYS A 60 2.05 17.41 16.80
N GLN A 61 3.11 17.20 16.03
CA GLN A 61 3.01 16.67 14.66
C GLN A 61 2.30 15.32 14.67
N THR A 62 1.32 15.16 13.79
CA THR A 62 0.48 13.98 13.71
C THR A 62 0.55 13.39 12.31
N TRP A 63 0.67 12.08 12.23
CA TRP A 63 0.78 11.33 10.99
C TRP A 63 -0.43 10.41 10.83
N GLU A 64 -0.93 10.32 9.60
CA GLU A 64 -1.91 9.33 9.19
C GLU A 64 -1.23 8.33 8.25
N LEU A 65 -1.42 7.04 8.53
CA LEU A 65 -0.95 5.96 7.68
C LEU A 65 -2.02 5.64 6.64
N ILE A 66 -1.66 5.77 5.36
CA ILE A 66 -2.53 5.46 4.23
C ILE A 66 -2.01 4.21 3.56
N GLU A 67 -2.86 3.21 3.38
CA GLU A 67 -2.52 1.96 2.71
C GLU A 67 -2.18 2.23 1.24
N ILE A 68 -1.07 1.67 0.77
CA ILE A 68 -0.69 1.72 -0.64
C ILE A 68 -1.56 0.72 -1.40
N PRO A 69 -2.38 1.18 -2.38
CA PRO A 69 -3.23 0.27 -3.14
C PRO A 69 -2.41 -0.81 -3.83
N LYS A 70 -2.74 -2.07 -3.59
CA LYS A 70 -2.13 -3.21 -4.28
C LYS A 70 -2.62 -3.23 -5.74
N VAL A 71 -1.68 -3.20 -6.68
CA VAL A 71 -2.00 -3.35 -8.11
C VAL A 71 -1.93 -4.82 -8.45
N VAL A 72 -3.08 -5.45 -8.66
CA VAL A 72 -3.18 -6.85 -9.05
C VAL A 72 -3.08 -6.94 -10.59
N PRO A 73 -2.12 -7.70 -11.14
CA PRO A 73 -2.04 -7.96 -12.57
C PRO A 73 -3.28 -8.68 -13.08
N ARG A 74 -3.80 -8.26 -14.22
CA ARG A 74 -4.95 -8.93 -14.83
C ARG A 74 -4.62 -10.33 -15.35
N SER A 75 -3.37 -10.56 -15.68
CA SER A 75 -2.93 -11.84 -16.22
C SER A 75 -1.45 -12.09 -15.91
N ILE A 76 -1.11 -13.38 -15.87
CA ILE A 76 0.26 -13.88 -15.72
C ILE A 76 0.50 -15.00 -16.75
N THR A 77 1.76 -15.35 -17.00
CA THR A 77 2.07 -16.49 -17.85
C THR A 77 1.83 -17.82 -17.12
N PRO A 78 1.58 -18.92 -17.83
CA PRO A 78 1.48 -20.25 -17.21
C PRO A 78 2.73 -20.66 -16.45
N LEU A 79 3.92 -20.23 -16.92
CA LEU A 79 5.18 -20.50 -16.22
C LEU A 79 5.23 -19.77 -14.88
N GLN A 80 4.93 -18.47 -14.86
CA GLN A 80 4.86 -17.68 -13.63
C GLN A 80 3.87 -18.28 -12.62
N SER A 81 2.69 -18.69 -13.10
CA SER A 81 1.68 -19.36 -12.24
C SER A 81 2.24 -20.64 -11.60
N LYS A 82 2.88 -21.52 -12.41
CA LYS A 82 3.45 -22.77 -11.90
C LYS A 82 4.60 -22.54 -10.92
N LEU A 83 5.48 -21.59 -11.20
CA LEU A 83 6.58 -21.26 -10.31
C LEU A 83 6.06 -20.72 -8.97
N GLN A 84 5.09 -19.83 -9.01
CA GLN A 84 4.49 -19.28 -7.79
C GLN A 84 3.77 -20.36 -6.96
N LEU A 85 3.02 -21.25 -7.61
CA LEU A 85 2.37 -22.40 -6.93
C LEU A 85 3.38 -23.36 -6.31
N LEU A 86 4.52 -23.56 -6.98
CA LEU A 86 5.63 -24.37 -6.43
C LEU A 86 6.23 -23.70 -5.18
N GLU A 87 6.46 -22.38 -5.22
CA GLU A 87 7.01 -21.65 -4.08
C GLU A 87 6.11 -21.67 -2.84
N VAL A 88 4.79 -21.60 -3.03
CA VAL A 88 3.83 -21.65 -1.92
C VAL A 88 3.40 -23.08 -1.55
N GLY A 89 3.91 -24.10 -2.25
CA GLY A 89 3.62 -25.51 -1.97
C GLY A 89 2.21 -25.98 -2.38
N LEU A 90 1.54 -25.29 -3.30
CA LEU A 90 0.20 -25.61 -3.80
C LEU A 90 0.21 -26.35 -5.16
N LEU A 91 1.37 -26.52 -5.78
CA LEU A 91 1.45 -27.10 -7.12
C LEU A 91 0.93 -28.54 -7.16
N ASP A 92 1.27 -29.36 -6.18
CA ASP A 92 0.85 -30.76 -6.12
C ASP A 92 -0.68 -30.88 -5.95
N ASP A 93 -1.29 -30.00 -5.15
CA ASP A 93 -2.76 -29.97 -4.98
C ASP A 93 -3.46 -29.55 -6.27
N VAL A 94 -2.90 -28.60 -6.99
CA VAL A 94 -3.38 -28.18 -8.32
C VAL A 94 -3.24 -29.31 -9.33
N ASP A 95 -2.13 -30.05 -9.36
CA ASP A 95 -1.91 -31.18 -10.27
C ASP A 95 -2.93 -32.30 -10.03
N VAL A 96 -3.25 -32.61 -8.77
CA VAL A 96 -4.33 -33.56 -8.43
C VAL A 96 -5.69 -33.07 -8.95
N MET A 97 -6.00 -31.80 -8.78
CA MET A 97 -7.25 -31.21 -9.25
C MET A 97 -7.36 -31.23 -10.77
N ILE A 98 -6.30 -30.90 -11.48
CA ILE A 98 -6.21 -30.96 -12.95
C ILE A 98 -6.47 -32.39 -13.46
N ALA A 99 -5.96 -33.41 -12.77
CA ALA A 99 -6.16 -34.79 -13.15
C ALA A 99 -7.61 -35.28 -13.03
N THR A 100 -8.43 -34.61 -12.22
CA THR A 100 -9.83 -35.00 -11.97
C THR A 100 -10.85 -34.28 -12.84
N ASP A 101 -10.50 -33.16 -13.45
CA ASP A 101 -11.42 -32.37 -14.31
C ASP A 101 -10.82 -32.10 -15.69
N ARG A 102 -11.42 -32.67 -16.72
CA ARG A 102 -10.96 -32.54 -18.13
C ARG A 102 -10.99 -31.11 -18.64
N LYS A 103 -11.93 -30.27 -18.19
CA LYS A 103 -12.00 -28.85 -18.58
C LYS A 103 -10.84 -28.08 -17.98
N VAL A 104 -10.58 -28.31 -16.71
CA VAL A 104 -9.44 -27.72 -15.99
C VAL A 104 -8.11 -28.15 -16.63
N GLN A 105 -7.98 -29.44 -16.95
CA GLN A 105 -6.79 -29.98 -17.64
C GLN A 105 -6.54 -29.26 -18.97
N LEU A 106 -7.54 -29.13 -19.83
CA LEU A 106 -7.42 -28.47 -21.12
C LEU A 106 -7.04 -26.99 -20.96
N TYR A 107 -7.64 -26.30 -19.98
CA TYR A 107 -7.26 -24.92 -19.69
C TYR A 107 -5.80 -24.82 -19.25
N TRP A 108 -5.36 -25.69 -18.32
CA TRP A 108 -4.00 -25.66 -17.79
C TRP A 108 -2.93 -26.02 -18.81
N GLU A 109 -3.22 -26.94 -19.72
CA GLU A 109 -2.29 -27.38 -20.76
C GLU A 109 -2.15 -26.38 -21.92
N TYR A 110 -3.25 -25.72 -22.31
CA TYR A 110 -3.34 -24.95 -23.55
C TYR A 110 -3.51 -23.44 -23.37
N ALA A 111 -3.74 -22.94 -22.16
CA ALA A 111 -3.82 -21.51 -21.95
C ALA A 111 -2.47 -20.85 -22.26
N SER A 112 -2.49 -19.83 -23.10
CA SER A 112 -1.32 -19.00 -23.37
C SER A 112 -1.07 -17.96 -22.29
N VAL A 113 -2.11 -17.64 -21.53
CA VAL A 113 -2.11 -16.68 -20.43
C VAL A 113 -3.12 -17.14 -19.38
N ILE A 114 -2.84 -16.88 -18.12
CA ILE A 114 -3.75 -17.12 -16.98
C ILE A 114 -4.33 -15.78 -16.60
N GLU A 115 -5.64 -15.60 -16.83
CA GLU A 115 -6.35 -14.37 -16.48
C GLU A 115 -6.94 -14.47 -15.08
N ARG A 116 -6.82 -13.38 -14.30
CA ARG A 116 -7.28 -13.30 -12.89
C ARG A 116 -8.78 -13.59 -12.74
N ASP A 117 -9.58 -13.16 -13.71
CA ASP A 117 -11.04 -13.24 -13.69
C ASP A 117 -11.59 -14.46 -14.45
N ASN A 118 -10.73 -15.43 -14.79
CA ASN A 118 -11.16 -16.62 -15.53
C ASN A 118 -11.98 -17.57 -14.66
N ASP A 119 -13.16 -17.99 -15.13
CA ASP A 119 -14.07 -18.86 -14.39
C ASP A 119 -13.43 -20.19 -13.92
N VAL A 120 -12.55 -20.78 -14.75
CA VAL A 120 -11.84 -22.03 -14.39
C VAL A 120 -10.86 -21.77 -13.25
N LEU A 121 -10.14 -20.66 -13.30
CA LEU A 121 -9.20 -20.27 -12.24
C LEU A 121 -9.95 -20.00 -10.93
N LEU A 122 -11.05 -19.26 -10.98
CA LEU A 122 -11.87 -18.95 -9.80
C LEU A 122 -12.46 -20.23 -9.18
N LEU A 123 -12.90 -21.19 -10.02
CA LEU A 123 -13.34 -22.49 -9.55
C LEU A 123 -12.23 -23.25 -8.81
N MET A 124 -11.02 -23.27 -9.39
CA MET A 124 -9.84 -23.92 -8.78
C MET A 124 -9.47 -23.26 -7.46
N ALA A 125 -9.40 -21.93 -7.42
CA ALA A 125 -9.09 -21.18 -6.21
C ALA A 125 -10.12 -21.48 -5.09
N GLY A 126 -11.40 -21.54 -5.42
CA GLY A 126 -12.46 -21.93 -4.47
C GLY A 126 -12.30 -23.34 -3.94
N GLN A 127 -11.89 -24.31 -4.76
CA GLN A 127 -11.64 -25.68 -4.33
C GLN A 127 -10.39 -25.81 -3.44
N LEU A 128 -9.40 -24.95 -3.65
CA LEU A 128 -8.21 -24.84 -2.80
C LEU A 128 -8.48 -24.07 -1.50
N GLY A 129 -9.66 -23.48 -1.35
CA GLY A 129 -10.02 -22.68 -0.18
C GLY A 129 -9.32 -21.32 -0.13
N LEU A 130 -8.82 -20.83 -1.27
CA LEU A 130 -8.17 -19.52 -1.37
C LEU A 130 -9.21 -18.40 -1.31
N THR A 131 -8.91 -17.36 -0.54
CA THR A 131 -9.67 -16.10 -0.56
C THR A 131 -9.28 -15.26 -1.78
N GLU A 132 -10.10 -14.25 -2.12
CA GLU A 132 -9.78 -13.28 -3.18
C GLU A 132 -8.44 -12.60 -2.92
N ASP A 133 -8.19 -12.15 -1.69
CA ASP A 133 -6.93 -11.51 -1.30
C ASP A 133 -5.71 -12.43 -1.48
N GLN A 134 -5.86 -13.71 -1.14
CA GLN A 134 -4.80 -14.70 -1.34
C GLN A 134 -4.53 -14.97 -2.82
N LEU A 135 -5.57 -15.03 -3.64
CA LEU A 135 -5.44 -15.16 -5.08
C LEU A 135 -4.77 -13.92 -5.69
N ASP A 136 -5.13 -12.72 -5.23
CA ASP A 136 -4.49 -11.47 -5.64
C ASP A 136 -3.00 -11.47 -5.30
N GLU A 137 -2.63 -11.92 -4.11
CA GLU A 137 -1.23 -12.03 -3.71
C GLU A 137 -0.44 -13.04 -4.56
N LEU A 138 -1.06 -14.17 -4.92
CA LEU A 138 -0.46 -15.12 -5.85
C LEU A 138 -0.17 -14.46 -7.20
N PHE A 139 -1.10 -13.67 -7.75
CA PHE A 139 -0.91 -12.97 -9.01
C PHE A 139 0.17 -11.88 -8.92
N ILE A 140 0.17 -11.09 -7.84
CA ILE A 140 1.18 -10.05 -7.60
C ILE A 140 2.58 -10.67 -7.53
N ASN A 141 2.73 -11.78 -6.80
CA ASN A 141 4.03 -12.42 -6.61
C ASN A 141 4.46 -13.15 -7.88
N ALA A 142 3.57 -13.89 -8.53
CA ALA A 142 3.84 -14.55 -9.81
C ALA A 142 4.33 -13.57 -10.89
N SER A 143 3.78 -12.36 -10.93
CA SER A 143 4.16 -11.34 -11.92
C SER A 143 5.61 -10.85 -11.79
N LYS A 144 6.26 -11.13 -10.66
CA LYS A 144 7.66 -10.74 -10.39
C LYS A 144 8.66 -11.84 -10.79
N LEU A 145 8.15 -13.06 -11.08
CA LEU A 145 8.93 -14.20 -11.54
C LEU A 145 9.06 -14.18 -13.07
#